data_f322f64f797da09d643b070bb6b38f6f
#
_entry.id   f322f64f797da09d643b070bb6b38f6f
#
_cell.length_a   1.000
_cell.length_b   1.000
_cell.length_c   1.000
_cell.angle_alpha   90.00
_cell.angle_beta   90.00
_cell.angle_gamma   90.00
#
_symmetry.space_group_name_H-M   'P 1'
#
loop_
_entity.id
_entity.type
_entity.pdbx_description
1 polymer ?
#
loop_
_entity_poly.entity_id
_entity_poly.type
_entity_poly.pdbx_seq_one_letter_code
_entity_poly.pdbx_strand_id
1 'polypeptide(L)'
;MRSFSESYRDAGVNIEAGYEGVKLMKKHVQRTMIPGVVSDIGGFGGLFAPDLTGMSEPVLVSGTDGVGTKQRIAQLMNKHDSVGIDCVAMCVNDIICCGAKPIFFLDYIAIGKNEPEKVATLVSGVAEGCVQSGCALIGGETAEHPGTMSADDYDLAGFAVGIVDRAKIIDHDRMRPGDVVIALTSSGIHSNGYSLVRKVFNVEHADLGAYVDELGCTLGEELLRPTKIYVKPVLAAMDVADVHGVSHITGGGFYENIPRCISDGLCAKIDKSALRTPPIFSMLQRMGSIPKHDMFNTYNMGVGMTMIVAKDDADKALAALKENGQDAYVIGEVVSGEEKVALC
;
A
#
# COMPACT_ATOMS: atom_id res chain seq x y z
N MET A 1 -9.23 -19.33 -31.73
CA MET A 1 -8.43 -18.68 -32.79
C MET A 1 -7.75 -17.48 -32.14
N ARG A 2 -6.45 -17.31 -32.28
CA ARG A 2 -5.78 -16.07 -31.84
C ARG A 2 -6.12 -14.97 -32.83
N SER A 3 -6.55 -13.81 -32.35
CA SER A 3 -6.80 -12.65 -33.19
C SER A 3 -5.47 -12.07 -33.65
N PHE A 4 -5.38 -11.68 -34.90
CA PHE A 4 -4.25 -10.96 -35.52
C PHE A 4 -4.79 -9.81 -36.34
N SER A 5 -4.19 -8.64 -36.24
CA SER A 5 -4.55 -7.47 -37.03
C SER A 5 -3.28 -6.71 -37.40
N GLU A 6 -2.93 -6.76 -38.70
CA GLU A 6 -1.80 -6.02 -39.26
C GLU A 6 -1.97 -4.50 -39.07
N SER A 7 -3.18 -4.01 -39.39
CA SER A 7 -3.52 -2.58 -39.29
C SER A 7 -3.42 -2.08 -37.81
N TYR A 8 -3.74 -2.96 -36.85
CA TYR A 8 -3.67 -2.59 -35.44
C TYR A 8 -2.23 -2.57 -34.94
N ARG A 9 -1.39 -3.50 -35.44
CA ARG A 9 0.06 -3.50 -35.18
C ARG A 9 0.76 -2.30 -35.80
N ASP A 10 0.37 -1.91 -37.03
CA ASP A 10 0.88 -0.71 -37.71
C ASP A 10 0.49 0.58 -36.94
N ALA A 11 -0.62 0.56 -36.24
CA ALA A 11 -1.04 1.62 -35.32
C ALA A 11 -0.35 1.58 -33.95
N GLY A 12 0.55 0.63 -33.69
CA GLY A 12 1.36 0.52 -32.47
C GLY A 12 0.82 -0.43 -31.39
N VAL A 13 -0.26 -1.19 -31.66
CA VAL A 13 -0.85 -2.14 -30.70
C VAL A 13 -0.53 -3.59 -31.07
N ASN A 14 0.15 -4.32 -30.17
CA ASN A 14 0.56 -5.69 -30.38
C ASN A 14 -0.33 -6.69 -29.62
N ILE A 15 -1.37 -7.20 -30.28
CA ILE A 15 -2.30 -8.18 -29.71
C ILE A 15 -1.62 -9.50 -29.29
N GLU A 16 -0.61 -9.95 -30.06
CA GLU A 16 0.12 -11.19 -29.76
C GLU A 16 0.95 -11.07 -28.49
N ALA A 17 1.57 -9.90 -28.26
CA ALA A 17 2.25 -9.60 -27.01
C ALA A 17 1.28 -9.64 -25.81
N GLY A 18 0.05 -9.14 -25.99
CA GLY A 18 -1.01 -9.26 -24.97
C GLY A 18 -1.28 -10.72 -24.58
N TYR A 19 -1.48 -11.61 -25.56
CA TYR A 19 -1.71 -13.04 -25.29
C TYR A 19 -0.50 -13.73 -24.61
N GLU A 20 0.72 -13.39 -25.00
CA GLU A 20 1.91 -13.95 -24.36
C GLU A 20 2.06 -13.43 -22.92
N GLY A 21 1.80 -12.13 -22.68
CA GLY A 21 1.76 -11.54 -21.35
C GLY A 21 0.78 -12.29 -20.42
N VAL A 22 -0.46 -12.51 -20.85
CA VAL A 22 -1.47 -13.28 -20.09
C VAL A 22 -0.96 -14.70 -19.77
N LYS A 23 -0.31 -15.36 -20.70
CA LYS A 23 0.25 -16.71 -20.48
C LYS A 23 1.37 -16.69 -19.43
N LEU A 24 2.27 -15.70 -19.48
CA LEU A 24 3.38 -15.56 -18.53
C LEU A 24 2.89 -15.24 -17.12
N MET A 25 1.88 -14.36 -16.98
CA MET A 25 1.38 -13.95 -15.66
C MET A 25 0.50 -15.01 -14.99
N LYS A 26 -0.07 -15.97 -15.73
CA LYS A 26 -1.01 -16.97 -15.21
C LYS A 26 -0.50 -17.72 -13.96
N LYS A 27 0.78 -18.10 -13.95
CA LYS A 27 1.40 -18.78 -12.80
C LYS A 27 1.45 -17.93 -11.53
N HIS A 28 1.59 -16.60 -11.69
CA HIS A 28 1.61 -15.66 -10.58
C HIS A 28 0.21 -15.46 -10.01
N VAL A 29 -0.78 -15.26 -10.89
CA VAL A 29 -2.20 -15.13 -10.51
C VAL A 29 -2.70 -16.37 -9.77
N GLN A 30 -2.33 -17.57 -10.22
CA GLN A 30 -2.72 -18.83 -9.55
C GLN A 30 -2.27 -18.91 -8.10
N ARG A 31 -1.17 -18.27 -7.70
CA ARG A 31 -0.73 -18.21 -6.29
C ARG A 31 -1.68 -17.44 -5.38
N THR A 32 -2.51 -16.59 -5.94
CA THR A 32 -3.46 -15.75 -5.19
C THR A 32 -4.83 -16.40 -5.01
N MET A 33 -5.07 -17.58 -5.60
CA MET A 33 -6.38 -18.23 -5.55
C MET A 33 -6.71 -18.64 -4.11
N ILE A 34 -7.87 -18.17 -3.66
CA ILE A 34 -8.44 -18.46 -2.34
C ILE A 34 -9.87 -19.01 -2.52
N PRO A 35 -10.45 -19.65 -1.49
CA PRO A 35 -11.88 -19.98 -1.50
C PRO A 35 -12.72 -18.75 -1.81
N GLY A 36 -13.73 -18.92 -2.67
CA GLY A 36 -14.57 -17.82 -3.15
C GLY A 36 -14.27 -17.39 -4.59
N VAL A 37 -13.09 -17.64 -5.14
CA VAL A 37 -12.83 -17.42 -6.57
C VAL A 37 -13.61 -18.42 -7.41
N VAL A 38 -14.45 -17.91 -8.32
CA VAL A 38 -15.39 -18.73 -9.13
C VAL A 38 -14.93 -18.83 -10.59
N SER A 39 -14.16 -17.86 -11.08
CA SER A 39 -13.72 -17.81 -12.48
C SER A 39 -12.19 -17.80 -12.61
N ASP A 40 -11.68 -18.38 -13.70
CA ASP A 40 -10.32 -18.12 -14.16
C ASP A 40 -10.20 -16.70 -14.74
N ILE A 41 -8.95 -16.21 -14.84
CA ILE A 41 -8.65 -14.94 -15.54
C ILE A 41 -8.90 -15.07 -17.04
N GLY A 42 -9.28 -13.96 -17.70
CA GLY A 42 -9.50 -13.86 -19.15
C GLY A 42 -10.96 -13.87 -19.58
N GLY A 43 -11.92 -13.85 -18.64
CA GLY A 43 -13.33 -13.56 -18.91
C GLY A 43 -13.62 -12.05 -18.95
N PHE A 44 -14.88 -11.67 -19.15
CA PHE A 44 -15.32 -10.26 -19.09
C PHE A 44 -15.22 -9.64 -17.69
N GLY A 45 -15.16 -10.47 -16.64
CA GLY A 45 -15.04 -10.01 -15.26
C GLY A 45 -14.62 -11.14 -14.33
N GLY A 46 -14.00 -10.79 -13.22
CA GLY A 46 -13.69 -11.70 -12.13
C GLY A 46 -14.93 -12.02 -11.31
N LEU A 47 -15.19 -13.30 -11.06
CA LEU A 47 -16.33 -13.76 -10.25
C LEU A 47 -15.81 -14.19 -8.88
N PHE A 48 -16.42 -13.65 -7.83
CA PHE A 48 -16.07 -13.97 -6.44
C PHE A 48 -17.34 -14.21 -5.61
N ALA A 49 -17.40 -15.34 -4.92
CA ALA A 49 -18.46 -15.68 -3.97
C ALA A 49 -17.92 -15.47 -2.55
N PRO A 50 -18.27 -14.37 -1.87
CA PRO A 50 -17.78 -14.11 -0.53
C PRO A 50 -18.36 -15.11 0.48
N ASP A 51 -17.53 -15.52 1.46
CA ASP A 51 -18.02 -16.24 2.63
C ASP A 51 -18.67 -15.23 3.60
N LEU A 52 -19.98 -15.37 3.78
CA LEU A 52 -20.78 -14.52 4.67
C LEU A 52 -21.06 -15.19 6.03
N THR A 53 -20.40 -16.32 6.32
CA THR A 53 -20.61 -17.05 7.57
C THR A 53 -20.29 -16.17 8.78
N GLY A 54 -21.25 -16.05 9.70
CA GLY A 54 -21.11 -15.25 10.90
C GLY A 54 -21.27 -13.74 10.71
N MET A 55 -21.66 -13.29 9.51
CA MET A 55 -22.01 -11.88 9.24
C MET A 55 -23.54 -11.73 9.28
N SER A 56 -23.99 -10.75 10.05
CA SER A 56 -25.42 -10.38 10.13
C SER A 56 -25.79 -9.33 9.08
N GLU A 57 -24.89 -8.39 8.83
CA GLU A 57 -25.09 -7.31 7.87
C GLU A 57 -23.76 -7.02 7.13
N PRO A 58 -23.44 -7.80 6.06
CA PRO A 58 -22.19 -7.64 5.33
C PRO A 58 -22.13 -6.29 4.59
N VAL A 59 -21.01 -5.57 4.77
CA VAL A 59 -20.71 -4.31 4.10
C VAL A 59 -19.46 -4.50 3.25
N LEU A 60 -19.51 -4.05 1.99
CA LEU A 60 -18.36 -4.01 1.11
C LEU A 60 -17.60 -2.68 1.29
N VAL A 61 -16.29 -2.77 1.37
CA VAL A 61 -15.38 -1.61 1.41
C VAL A 61 -14.49 -1.70 0.18
N SER A 62 -14.34 -0.61 -0.55
CA SER A 62 -13.50 -0.55 -1.74
C SER A 62 -12.46 0.56 -1.63
N GLY A 63 -11.28 0.33 -2.19
CA GLY A 63 -10.20 1.29 -2.31
C GLY A 63 -9.54 1.18 -3.66
N THR A 64 -9.14 2.32 -4.21
CA THR A 64 -8.36 2.40 -5.45
C THR A 64 -7.21 3.37 -5.25
N ASP A 65 -6.03 2.98 -5.71
CA ASP A 65 -4.82 3.81 -5.66
C ASP A 65 -3.84 3.33 -6.73
N GLY A 66 -2.78 4.11 -6.95
CA GLY A 66 -1.70 3.77 -7.86
C GLY A 66 -0.34 3.79 -7.17
N VAL A 67 0.69 3.37 -7.90
CA VAL A 67 2.08 3.43 -7.40
C VAL A 67 2.60 4.86 -7.34
N GLY A 68 2.14 5.71 -8.23
CA GLY A 68 2.65 7.07 -8.36
C GLY A 68 4.09 7.13 -8.91
N THR A 69 4.79 8.21 -8.60
CA THR A 69 6.08 8.50 -9.25
C THR A 69 7.26 7.64 -8.78
N LYS A 70 7.06 6.74 -7.81
CA LYS A 70 8.04 5.70 -7.42
C LYS A 70 8.38 4.77 -8.60
N GLN A 71 7.42 4.51 -9.49
CA GLN A 71 7.65 3.69 -10.67
C GLN A 71 8.79 4.20 -11.56
N ARG A 72 9.13 5.51 -11.51
CA ARG A 72 10.28 6.03 -12.24
C ARG A 72 11.60 5.45 -11.73
N ILE A 73 11.71 5.16 -10.43
CA ILE A 73 12.89 4.48 -9.88
C ILE A 73 12.96 3.04 -10.42
N ALA A 74 11.80 2.35 -10.50
CA ALA A 74 11.74 1.00 -11.07
C ALA A 74 12.18 0.97 -12.54
N GLN A 75 11.79 1.98 -13.33
CA GLN A 75 12.22 2.13 -14.72
C GLN A 75 13.73 2.36 -14.81
N LEU A 76 14.30 3.30 -14.04
CA LEU A 76 15.73 3.61 -14.03
C LEU A 76 16.58 2.42 -13.60
N MET A 77 16.09 1.61 -12.67
CA MET A 77 16.76 0.41 -12.15
C MET A 77 16.45 -0.85 -12.98
N ASN A 78 15.54 -0.77 -13.96
CA ASN A 78 14.97 -1.91 -14.67
C ASN A 78 14.52 -3.04 -13.71
N LYS A 79 13.85 -2.66 -12.61
CA LYS A 79 13.39 -3.55 -11.54
C LYS A 79 11.93 -3.27 -11.23
N HIS A 80 11.03 -4.11 -11.74
CA HIS A 80 9.59 -3.83 -11.82
C HIS A 80 8.73 -4.68 -10.86
N ASP A 81 9.31 -5.64 -10.16
CA ASP A 81 8.61 -6.60 -9.30
C ASP A 81 8.08 -5.97 -7.99
N SER A 82 8.79 -4.98 -7.44
CA SER A 82 8.43 -4.37 -6.16
C SER A 82 7.23 -3.43 -6.23
N VAL A 83 7.08 -2.69 -7.34
CA VAL A 83 6.01 -1.68 -7.47
C VAL A 83 4.61 -2.29 -7.57
N GLY A 84 4.49 -3.56 -7.98
CA GLY A 84 3.23 -4.30 -7.90
C GLY A 84 2.77 -4.50 -6.45
N ILE A 85 3.71 -4.75 -5.53
CA ILE A 85 3.41 -4.84 -4.09
C ILE A 85 2.95 -3.48 -3.56
N ASP A 86 3.60 -2.39 -3.97
CA ASP A 86 3.20 -1.03 -3.61
C ASP A 86 1.74 -0.76 -4.02
N CYS A 87 1.38 -1.10 -5.26
CA CYS A 87 0.03 -0.92 -5.78
C CYS A 87 -1.03 -1.61 -4.91
N VAL A 88 -0.79 -2.87 -4.56
CA VAL A 88 -1.71 -3.63 -3.69
C VAL A 88 -1.74 -3.03 -2.28
N ALA A 89 -0.58 -2.74 -1.70
CA ALA A 89 -0.47 -2.22 -0.34
C ALA A 89 -1.24 -0.91 -0.16
N MET A 90 -1.14 0.02 -1.12
CA MET A 90 -1.85 1.30 -1.06
C MET A 90 -3.37 1.10 -0.97
N CYS A 91 -3.92 0.14 -1.73
CA CYS A 91 -5.36 -0.14 -1.72
C CYS A 91 -5.82 -0.93 -0.47
N VAL A 92 -5.12 -2.02 -0.12
CA VAL A 92 -5.59 -2.93 0.94
C VAL A 92 -5.35 -2.39 2.35
N ASN A 93 -4.32 -1.55 2.53
CA ASN A 93 -4.08 -0.88 3.81
C ASN A 93 -5.16 0.16 4.13
N ASP A 94 -5.75 0.81 3.12
CA ASP A 94 -6.88 1.71 3.32
C ASP A 94 -8.16 0.94 3.69
N ILE A 95 -8.38 -0.23 3.06
CA ILE A 95 -9.51 -1.10 3.38
C ILE A 95 -9.47 -1.56 4.83
N ILE A 96 -8.30 -1.98 5.32
CA ILE A 96 -8.16 -2.45 6.70
C ILE A 96 -8.36 -1.32 7.73
N CYS A 97 -8.15 -0.05 7.37
CA CYS A 97 -8.46 1.08 8.24
C CYS A 97 -9.96 1.18 8.57
N CYS A 98 -10.83 0.59 7.76
CA CYS A 98 -12.26 0.46 8.04
C CYS A 98 -12.62 -0.84 8.81
N GLY A 99 -11.64 -1.69 9.12
CA GLY A 99 -11.87 -3.01 9.73
C GLY A 99 -12.25 -4.11 8.73
N ALA A 100 -12.22 -3.82 7.43
CA ALA A 100 -12.62 -4.78 6.41
C ALA A 100 -11.46 -5.69 5.99
N LYS A 101 -11.77 -6.98 5.78
CA LYS A 101 -10.84 -7.96 5.22
C LYS A 101 -10.86 -7.86 3.70
N PRO A 102 -9.72 -7.55 3.03
CA PRO A 102 -9.63 -7.62 1.57
C PRO A 102 -9.97 -9.02 1.06
N ILE A 103 -10.78 -9.11 0.00
CA ILE A 103 -11.23 -10.38 -0.59
C ILE A 103 -10.74 -10.56 -2.01
N PHE A 104 -10.74 -9.49 -2.82
CA PHE A 104 -10.16 -9.55 -4.16
C PHE A 104 -9.56 -8.21 -4.59
N PHE A 105 -8.72 -8.29 -5.63
CA PHE A 105 -7.99 -7.20 -6.24
C PHE A 105 -8.12 -7.26 -7.77
N LEU A 106 -8.11 -6.10 -8.39
CA LEU A 106 -8.00 -5.88 -9.84
C LEU A 106 -6.88 -4.87 -10.08
N ASP A 107 -6.07 -5.07 -11.12
CA ASP A 107 -5.07 -4.11 -11.56
C ASP A 107 -5.44 -3.45 -12.91
N TYR A 108 -4.89 -2.27 -13.15
CA TYR A 108 -4.88 -1.62 -14.44
C TYR A 108 -3.47 -1.18 -14.78
N ILE A 109 -2.95 -1.68 -15.90
CA ILE A 109 -1.63 -1.34 -16.41
C ILE A 109 -1.77 -0.57 -17.71
N ALA A 110 -1.54 0.75 -17.67
CA ALA A 110 -1.34 1.55 -18.86
C ALA A 110 0.14 1.48 -19.25
N ILE A 111 0.46 1.14 -20.50
CA ILE A 111 1.85 0.95 -20.92
C ILE A 111 2.06 1.54 -22.33
N GLY A 112 3.19 2.22 -22.54
CA GLY A 112 3.51 2.82 -23.84
C GLY A 112 3.73 1.77 -24.93
N LYS A 113 4.41 0.67 -24.60
CA LYS A 113 4.63 -0.49 -25.45
C LYS A 113 4.52 -1.78 -24.64
N ASN A 114 3.71 -2.71 -25.09
CA ASN A 114 3.52 -3.99 -24.40
C ASN A 114 4.73 -4.91 -24.59
N GLU A 115 5.48 -5.06 -23.52
CA GLU A 115 6.58 -6.04 -23.37
C GLU A 115 6.11 -7.15 -22.42
N PRO A 116 5.80 -8.36 -22.92
CA PRO A 116 5.15 -9.42 -22.14
C PRO A 116 5.87 -9.78 -20.83
N GLU A 117 7.19 -9.79 -20.84
CA GLU A 117 8.02 -10.12 -19.66
C GLU A 117 7.97 -9.00 -18.62
N LYS A 118 7.96 -7.73 -19.05
CA LYS A 118 7.83 -6.58 -18.16
C LYS A 118 6.45 -6.57 -17.49
N VAL A 119 5.38 -6.76 -18.27
CA VAL A 119 4.01 -6.86 -17.76
C VAL A 119 3.88 -8.03 -16.79
N ALA A 120 4.40 -9.21 -17.13
CA ALA A 120 4.39 -10.36 -16.24
C ALA A 120 5.16 -10.10 -14.94
N THR A 121 6.25 -9.32 -14.98
CA THR A 121 7.02 -8.93 -13.80
C THR A 121 6.22 -7.97 -12.92
N LEU A 122 5.54 -6.96 -13.48
CA LEU A 122 4.63 -6.07 -12.75
C LEU A 122 3.54 -6.88 -12.06
N VAL A 123 2.85 -7.75 -12.80
CA VAL A 123 1.79 -8.63 -12.24
C VAL A 123 2.32 -9.61 -11.22
N SER A 124 3.58 -10.05 -11.31
CA SER A 124 4.18 -10.90 -10.27
C SER A 124 4.27 -10.18 -8.93
N GLY A 125 4.56 -8.88 -8.93
CA GLY A 125 4.54 -8.03 -7.74
C GLY A 125 3.12 -7.81 -7.21
N VAL A 126 2.15 -7.56 -8.09
CA VAL A 126 0.72 -7.48 -7.70
C VAL A 126 0.26 -8.77 -7.04
N ALA A 127 0.56 -9.92 -7.66
CA ALA A 127 0.23 -11.22 -7.10
C ALA A 127 0.89 -11.48 -5.74
N GLU A 128 2.14 -11.06 -5.56
CA GLU A 128 2.82 -11.14 -4.26
C GLU A 128 2.12 -10.30 -3.20
N GLY A 129 1.73 -9.05 -3.52
CA GLY A 129 0.96 -8.20 -2.62
C GLY A 129 -0.40 -8.82 -2.25
N CYS A 130 -1.08 -9.45 -3.21
CA CYS A 130 -2.33 -10.19 -2.96
C CYS A 130 -2.12 -11.39 -2.02
N VAL A 131 -1.05 -12.16 -2.18
CA VAL A 131 -0.71 -13.27 -1.28
C VAL A 131 -0.44 -12.76 0.14
N GLN A 132 0.31 -11.66 0.27
CA GLN A 132 0.61 -11.06 1.57
C GLN A 132 -0.67 -10.57 2.27
N SER A 133 -1.58 -9.91 1.56
CA SER A 133 -2.85 -9.43 2.09
C SER A 133 -3.89 -10.53 2.29
N GLY A 134 -3.75 -11.68 1.60
CA GLY A 134 -4.70 -12.78 1.65
C GLY A 134 -5.95 -12.55 0.79
N CYS A 135 -5.86 -11.71 -0.24
CA CYS A 135 -6.90 -11.51 -1.26
C CYS A 135 -6.53 -12.16 -2.59
N ALA A 136 -7.51 -12.36 -3.47
CA ALA A 136 -7.29 -12.95 -4.79
C ALA A 136 -7.14 -11.88 -5.87
N LEU A 137 -6.16 -12.04 -6.76
CA LEU A 137 -6.12 -11.29 -8.02
C LEU A 137 -7.04 -11.99 -9.03
N ILE A 138 -8.25 -11.45 -9.23
CA ILE A 138 -9.30 -12.10 -10.03
C ILE A 138 -9.47 -11.54 -11.43
N GLY A 139 -8.74 -10.50 -11.79
CA GLY A 139 -8.78 -9.86 -13.10
C GLY A 139 -7.91 -8.62 -13.13
N GLY A 140 -7.94 -7.96 -14.26
CA GLY A 140 -7.21 -6.73 -14.52
C GLY A 140 -7.26 -6.35 -15.98
N GLU A 141 -6.58 -5.28 -16.35
CA GLU A 141 -6.49 -4.78 -17.73
C GLU A 141 -5.06 -4.33 -18.03
N THR A 142 -4.60 -4.62 -19.22
CA THR A 142 -3.36 -4.06 -19.76
C THR A 142 -3.64 -3.38 -21.07
N ALA A 143 -3.44 -2.06 -21.13
CA ALA A 143 -3.73 -1.26 -22.30
C ALA A 143 -2.47 -0.58 -22.84
N GLU A 144 -2.17 -0.77 -24.13
CA GLU A 144 -1.14 -0.01 -24.83
C GLU A 144 -1.65 1.39 -25.20
N HIS A 145 -0.79 2.39 -24.96
CA HIS A 145 -1.07 3.79 -25.21
C HIS A 145 -0.06 4.41 -26.22
N PRO A 146 0.05 3.87 -27.45
CA PRO A 146 1.00 4.38 -28.43
C PRO A 146 0.71 5.85 -28.75
N GLY A 147 1.77 6.67 -28.74
CA GLY A 147 1.66 8.11 -29.03
C GLY A 147 1.17 8.99 -27.88
N THR A 148 0.64 8.41 -26.78
CA THR A 148 0.25 9.14 -25.58
C THR A 148 1.18 8.89 -24.41
N MET A 149 1.86 7.74 -24.39
CA MET A 149 2.92 7.40 -23.44
C MET A 149 4.21 7.07 -24.20
N SER A 150 5.37 7.34 -23.58
CA SER A 150 6.66 6.90 -24.11
C SER A 150 6.73 5.37 -24.07
N ALA A 151 7.47 4.75 -25.00
CA ALA A 151 7.52 3.29 -25.15
C ALA A 151 7.93 2.56 -23.84
N ASP A 152 8.80 3.18 -23.02
CA ASP A 152 9.31 2.61 -21.79
C ASP A 152 8.44 2.93 -20.57
N ASP A 153 7.47 3.85 -20.72
CA ASP A 153 6.64 4.30 -19.62
C ASP A 153 5.46 3.35 -19.37
N TYR A 154 5.06 3.27 -18.12
CA TYR A 154 3.83 2.62 -17.68
C TYR A 154 3.25 3.35 -16.48
N ASP A 155 1.97 3.13 -16.23
CA ASP A 155 1.30 3.45 -14.98
C ASP A 155 0.58 2.22 -14.46
N LEU A 156 0.64 2.01 -13.14
CA LEU A 156 0.05 0.87 -12.47
C LEU A 156 -0.87 1.36 -11.36
N ALA A 157 -2.13 1.03 -11.50
CA ALA A 157 -3.16 1.30 -10.50
C ALA A 157 -3.89 0.01 -10.12
N GLY A 158 -4.53 0.04 -8.96
CA GLY A 158 -5.27 -1.10 -8.43
C GLY A 158 -6.61 -0.71 -7.85
N PHE A 159 -7.47 -1.71 -7.74
CA PHE A 159 -8.76 -1.64 -7.10
C PHE A 159 -8.94 -2.87 -6.21
N ALA A 160 -9.15 -2.63 -4.94
CA ALA A 160 -9.38 -3.68 -3.95
C ALA A 160 -10.81 -3.61 -3.42
N VAL A 161 -11.37 -4.78 -3.12
CA VAL A 161 -12.64 -4.89 -2.39
C VAL A 161 -12.40 -5.74 -1.15
N GLY A 162 -12.90 -5.25 -0.03
CA GLY A 162 -12.95 -5.95 1.25
C GLY A 162 -14.38 -6.11 1.74
N ILE A 163 -14.54 -6.90 2.77
CA ILE A 163 -15.83 -7.16 3.41
C ILE A 163 -15.71 -7.11 4.93
N VAL A 164 -16.71 -6.57 5.57
CA VAL A 164 -16.82 -6.47 7.03
C VAL A 164 -18.29 -6.60 7.46
N ASP A 165 -18.57 -7.20 8.62
CA ASP A 165 -19.89 -7.06 9.22
C ASP A 165 -20.08 -5.63 9.73
N ARG A 166 -21.25 -5.01 9.51
CA ARG A 166 -21.53 -3.63 9.97
C ARG A 166 -21.17 -3.42 11.43
N ALA A 167 -21.42 -4.39 12.28
CA ALA A 167 -21.12 -4.32 13.72
C ALA A 167 -19.63 -4.33 14.05
N LYS A 168 -18.76 -4.69 13.08
CA LYS A 168 -17.29 -4.74 13.22
C LYS A 168 -16.57 -3.61 12.48
N ILE A 169 -17.30 -2.71 11.84
CA ILE A 169 -16.69 -1.49 11.29
C ILE A 169 -16.06 -0.73 12.45
N ILE A 170 -14.83 -0.25 12.26
CA ILE A 170 -14.13 0.53 13.28
C ILE A 170 -14.94 1.80 13.59
N ASP A 171 -15.37 1.91 14.84
CA ASP A 171 -16.22 2.99 15.32
C ASP A 171 -15.39 3.99 16.12
N HIS A 172 -15.11 5.13 15.52
CA HIS A 172 -14.33 6.21 16.11
C HIS A 172 -15.04 6.86 17.31
N ASP A 173 -16.37 6.80 17.39
CA ASP A 173 -17.16 7.38 18.49
C ASP A 173 -16.93 6.66 19.83
N ARG A 174 -16.33 5.48 19.78
CA ARG A 174 -15.91 4.73 20.97
C ARG A 174 -14.61 5.21 21.58
N MET A 175 -13.84 6.03 20.86
CA MET A 175 -12.54 6.58 21.29
C MET A 175 -12.69 7.48 22.51
N ARG A 176 -11.72 7.41 23.44
CA ARG A 176 -11.74 8.14 24.71
C ARG A 176 -10.35 8.68 25.07
N PRO A 177 -10.28 9.75 25.87
CA PRO A 177 -9.02 10.14 26.49
C PRO A 177 -8.41 8.99 27.30
N GLY A 178 -7.12 8.75 27.10
CA GLY A 178 -6.37 7.64 27.68
C GLY A 178 -6.21 6.43 26.75
N ASP A 179 -6.92 6.37 25.60
CA ASP A 179 -6.64 5.36 24.58
C ASP A 179 -5.21 5.49 24.07
N VAL A 180 -4.59 4.37 23.72
CA VAL A 180 -3.17 4.29 23.37
C VAL A 180 -3.00 4.36 21.86
N VAL A 181 -2.06 5.20 21.41
CA VAL A 181 -1.66 5.28 20.01
C VAL A 181 -0.44 4.38 19.78
N ILE A 182 -0.63 3.34 18.99
CA ILE A 182 0.40 2.37 18.59
C ILE A 182 0.87 2.69 17.19
N ALA A 183 2.19 2.76 16.99
CA ALA A 183 2.83 2.83 15.68
C ALA A 183 3.15 1.42 15.16
N LEU A 184 2.84 1.16 13.91
CA LEU A 184 3.29 0.01 13.15
C LEU A 184 4.42 0.47 12.23
N THR A 185 5.61 -0.14 12.36
CA THR A 185 6.80 0.28 11.61
C THR A 185 6.61 0.15 10.11
N SER A 186 7.06 1.17 9.36
CA SER A 186 7.15 1.12 7.91
C SER A 186 8.38 0.32 7.45
N SER A 187 8.41 -0.05 6.17
CA SER A 187 9.60 -0.63 5.51
C SER A 187 10.60 0.45 5.03
N GLY A 188 10.19 1.71 5.04
CA GLY A 188 10.90 2.85 4.50
C GLY A 188 9.91 3.94 4.07
N ILE A 189 10.18 4.60 2.95
CA ILE A 189 9.36 5.71 2.43
C ILE A 189 7.94 5.25 2.02
N HIS A 190 7.78 3.96 1.69
CA HIS A 190 6.59 3.40 1.07
C HIS A 190 6.40 3.87 -0.38
N SER A 191 5.23 4.44 -0.72
CA SER A 191 4.93 4.87 -2.10
C SER A 191 4.50 6.34 -2.20
N ASN A 192 4.69 7.14 -1.15
CA ASN A 192 4.28 8.54 -1.11
C ASN A 192 5.47 9.50 -1.06
N GLY A 193 5.28 10.72 -1.57
CA GLY A 193 6.31 11.76 -1.54
C GLY A 193 7.44 11.57 -2.57
N TYR A 194 7.31 10.66 -3.52
CA TYR A 194 8.38 10.30 -4.46
C TYR A 194 8.73 11.42 -5.46
N SER A 195 7.84 12.36 -5.75
CA SER A 195 8.20 13.54 -6.54
C SER A 195 9.29 14.36 -5.84
N LEU A 196 9.20 14.51 -4.51
CA LEU A 196 10.20 15.21 -3.71
C LEU A 196 11.48 14.34 -3.56
N VAL A 197 11.34 13.04 -3.31
CA VAL A 197 12.47 12.09 -3.28
C VAL A 197 13.31 12.17 -4.56
N ARG A 198 12.66 12.09 -5.72
CA ARG A 198 13.30 12.16 -7.04
C ARG A 198 14.06 13.47 -7.24
N LYS A 199 13.48 14.58 -6.80
CA LYS A 199 14.11 15.91 -6.85
C LYS A 199 15.32 15.99 -5.91
N VAL A 200 15.19 15.54 -4.65
CA VAL A 200 16.26 15.66 -3.64
C VAL A 200 17.47 14.82 -4.02
N PHE A 201 17.26 13.58 -4.44
CA PHE A 201 18.36 12.70 -4.84
C PHE A 201 18.78 12.86 -6.31
N ASN A 202 18.12 13.72 -7.08
CA ASN A 202 18.41 13.94 -8.51
C ASN A 202 18.48 12.60 -9.28
N VAL A 203 17.50 11.74 -9.09
CA VAL A 203 17.53 10.33 -9.49
C VAL A 203 17.76 10.08 -10.98
N GLU A 204 17.43 11.05 -11.85
CA GLU A 204 17.67 10.96 -13.29
C GLU A 204 19.16 10.97 -13.65
N HIS A 205 20.02 11.43 -12.72
CA HIS A 205 21.46 11.57 -12.93
C HIS A 205 22.30 10.92 -11.83
N ALA A 206 21.68 10.47 -10.74
CA ALA A 206 22.37 9.81 -9.64
C ALA A 206 22.72 8.35 -10.02
N ASP A 207 23.84 7.87 -9.48
CA ASP A 207 24.12 6.44 -9.51
C ASP A 207 23.28 5.72 -8.44
N LEU A 208 22.12 5.21 -8.84
CA LEU A 208 21.22 4.46 -7.96
C LEU A 208 21.80 3.12 -7.50
N GLY A 209 22.84 2.61 -8.17
CA GLY A 209 23.58 1.39 -7.78
C GLY A 209 24.68 1.65 -6.75
N ALA A 210 25.01 2.90 -6.44
CA ALA A 210 26.00 3.24 -5.45
C ALA A 210 25.58 2.82 -4.04
N TYR A 211 26.46 2.13 -3.32
CA TYR A 211 26.26 1.76 -1.92
C TYR A 211 26.32 2.98 -1.02
N VAL A 212 25.40 3.09 -0.08
CA VAL A 212 25.29 4.18 0.87
C VAL A 212 25.45 3.64 2.29
N ASP A 213 26.56 3.91 2.94
CA ASP A 213 26.91 3.38 4.27
C ASP A 213 25.82 3.66 5.31
N GLU A 214 25.24 4.87 5.31
CA GLU A 214 24.17 5.29 6.23
C GLU A 214 22.90 4.45 6.06
N LEU A 215 22.64 3.90 4.86
CA LEU A 215 21.48 3.06 4.55
C LEU A 215 21.78 1.55 4.67
N GLY A 216 23.04 1.15 4.59
CA GLY A 216 23.45 -0.25 4.57
C GLY A 216 23.09 -0.99 3.28
N CYS A 217 22.74 -0.29 2.20
CA CYS A 217 22.36 -0.81 0.89
C CYS A 217 22.57 0.25 -0.19
N THR A 218 22.28 -0.08 -1.45
CA THR A 218 22.30 0.94 -2.51
C THR A 218 21.12 1.90 -2.39
N LEU A 219 21.27 3.13 -2.93
CA LEU A 219 20.17 4.08 -2.93
C LEU A 219 18.95 3.54 -3.67
N GLY A 220 19.15 2.88 -4.81
CA GLY A 220 18.06 2.28 -5.58
C GLY A 220 17.32 1.19 -4.82
N GLU A 221 18.04 0.31 -4.09
CA GLU A 221 17.42 -0.72 -3.24
C GLU A 221 16.56 -0.11 -2.14
N GLU A 222 17.06 0.93 -1.46
CA GLU A 222 16.29 1.64 -0.44
C GLU A 222 15.02 2.28 -1.03
N LEU A 223 15.16 2.98 -2.16
CA LEU A 223 14.04 3.67 -2.80
C LEU A 223 13.02 2.71 -3.43
N LEU A 224 13.39 1.46 -3.74
CA LEU A 224 12.47 0.44 -4.25
C LEU A 224 11.93 -0.51 -3.17
N ARG A 225 12.23 -0.29 -1.88
CA ARG A 225 11.61 -1.09 -0.82
C ARG A 225 10.10 -1.03 -0.94
N PRO A 226 9.41 -2.21 -1.03
CA PRO A 226 7.97 -2.23 -1.15
C PRO A 226 7.28 -1.65 0.07
N THR A 227 6.15 -1.02 -0.15
CA THR A 227 5.21 -0.63 0.90
C THR A 227 4.78 -1.86 1.70
N LYS A 228 4.80 -1.76 3.01
CA LYS A 228 4.43 -2.83 3.90
C LYS A 228 2.92 -3.05 3.89
N ILE A 229 2.49 -4.31 3.86
CA ILE A 229 1.08 -4.70 3.94
C ILE A 229 0.75 -5.07 5.37
N TYR A 230 -0.23 -4.37 5.97
CA TYR A 230 -0.59 -4.49 7.39
C TYR A 230 -1.83 -5.35 7.64
N VAL A 231 -2.45 -5.90 6.60
CA VAL A 231 -3.77 -6.56 6.68
C VAL A 231 -3.80 -7.67 7.73
N LYS A 232 -2.93 -8.68 7.63
CA LYS A 232 -2.95 -9.84 8.55
C LYS A 232 -2.68 -9.46 10.01
N PRO A 233 -1.61 -8.69 10.33
CA PRO A 233 -1.34 -8.31 11.71
C PRO A 233 -2.42 -7.41 12.31
N VAL A 234 -3.01 -6.49 11.53
CA VAL A 234 -4.09 -5.61 12.03
C VAL A 234 -5.37 -6.42 12.30
N LEU A 235 -5.77 -7.32 11.40
CA LEU A 235 -6.91 -8.22 11.65
C LEU A 235 -6.70 -9.05 12.92
N ALA A 236 -5.51 -9.62 13.10
CA ALA A 236 -5.19 -10.40 14.31
C ALA A 236 -5.25 -9.55 15.59
N ALA A 237 -4.83 -8.29 15.55
CA ALA A 237 -4.94 -7.38 16.68
C ALA A 237 -6.42 -7.01 16.97
N MET A 238 -7.23 -6.80 15.92
CA MET A 238 -8.67 -6.54 16.07
C MET A 238 -9.46 -7.71 16.66
N ASP A 239 -8.99 -8.94 16.50
CA ASP A 239 -9.63 -10.12 17.08
C ASP A 239 -9.46 -10.19 18.61
N VAL A 240 -8.49 -9.50 19.21
CA VAL A 240 -8.13 -9.61 20.63
C VAL A 240 -8.16 -8.29 21.40
N ALA A 241 -8.28 -7.17 20.72
CA ALA A 241 -8.24 -5.83 21.32
C ALA A 241 -9.40 -4.96 20.83
N ASP A 242 -9.84 -4.06 21.68
CA ASP A 242 -10.84 -3.05 21.35
C ASP A 242 -10.16 -1.91 20.56
N VAL A 243 -10.31 -1.92 19.24
CA VAL A 243 -9.70 -0.97 18.32
C VAL A 243 -10.69 0.14 17.99
N HIS A 244 -10.30 1.38 18.28
CA HIS A 244 -11.12 2.56 18.11
C HIS A 244 -10.73 3.40 16.87
N GLY A 245 -9.55 3.17 16.31
CA GLY A 245 -9.09 3.85 15.10
C GLY A 245 -7.88 3.17 14.47
N VAL A 246 -7.83 3.22 13.15
CA VAL A 246 -6.65 2.80 12.37
C VAL A 246 -6.42 3.83 11.29
N SER A 247 -5.18 4.21 11.05
CA SER A 247 -4.83 5.20 10.02
C SER A 247 -3.60 4.75 9.24
N HIS A 248 -3.74 4.63 7.93
CA HIS A 248 -2.65 4.41 6.98
C HIS A 248 -1.94 5.73 6.72
N ILE A 249 -0.63 5.80 7.01
CA ILE A 249 0.16 7.03 6.84
C ILE A 249 0.68 7.11 5.42
N THR A 250 -0.02 7.84 4.59
CA THR A 250 0.24 8.07 3.17
C THR A 250 0.64 9.52 2.87
N GLY A 251 0.34 10.04 1.68
CA GLY A 251 0.50 11.46 1.35
C GLY A 251 -0.24 12.35 2.34
N GLY A 252 0.36 13.47 2.73
CA GLY A 252 -0.12 14.30 3.83
C GLY A 252 0.40 13.89 5.22
N GLY A 253 1.11 12.74 5.32
CA GLY A 253 1.81 12.32 6.52
C GLY A 253 0.92 12.19 7.76
N PHE A 254 1.49 12.54 8.91
CA PHE A 254 0.79 12.47 10.20
C PHE A 254 -0.37 13.46 10.28
N TYR A 255 -0.19 14.66 9.76
CA TYR A 255 -1.15 15.76 9.92
C TYR A 255 -2.44 15.57 9.14
N GLU A 256 -2.43 14.83 8.03
CA GLU A 256 -3.63 14.61 7.22
C GLU A 256 -4.25 13.24 7.41
N ASN A 257 -3.45 12.21 7.78
CA ASN A 257 -3.97 10.85 7.87
C ASN A 257 -4.49 10.49 9.27
N ILE A 258 -3.75 10.79 10.34
CA ILE A 258 -4.19 10.49 11.72
C ILE A 258 -5.54 11.15 12.03
N PRO A 259 -5.79 12.43 11.68
CA PRO A 259 -7.08 13.07 11.94
C PRO A 259 -8.30 12.37 11.37
N ARG A 260 -8.15 11.56 10.32
CA ARG A 260 -9.26 10.82 9.68
C ARG A 260 -9.91 9.80 10.60
N CYS A 261 -9.15 9.29 11.57
CA CYS A 261 -9.65 8.32 12.54
C CYS A 261 -9.85 8.89 13.94
N ILE A 262 -9.73 10.21 14.14
CA ILE A 262 -9.90 10.84 15.45
C ILE A 262 -11.28 11.49 15.56
N SER A 263 -12.02 11.18 16.63
CA SER A 263 -13.32 11.78 16.94
C SER A 263 -13.20 13.25 17.29
N ASP A 264 -14.29 13.99 17.15
CA ASP A 264 -14.34 15.41 17.49
C ASP A 264 -14.13 15.63 18.99
N GLY A 265 -13.39 16.68 19.34
CA GLY A 265 -13.01 17.00 20.71
C GLY A 265 -11.87 16.15 21.29
N LEU A 266 -11.27 15.26 20.48
CA LEU A 266 -10.13 14.42 20.85
C LEU A 266 -8.90 14.75 19.99
N CYS A 267 -7.72 14.45 20.56
CA CYS A 267 -6.42 14.70 19.95
C CYS A 267 -5.50 13.48 20.16
N ALA A 268 -4.91 12.95 19.09
CA ALA A 268 -3.79 12.01 19.20
C ALA A 268 -2.52 12.81 19.54
N LYS A 269 -2.11 12.75 20.79
CA LYS A 269 -0.87 13.38 21.29
C LYS A 269 0.28 12.41 21.12
N ILE A 270 1.18 12.70 20.18
CA ILE A 270 2.28 11.84 19.78
C ILE A 270 3.61 12.39 20.29
N ASP A 271 4.38 11.56 20.96
CA ASP A 271 5.75 11.85 21.38
C ASP A 271 6.72 11.59 20.22
N LYS A 272 7.27 12.67 19.65
CA LYS A 272 8.27 12.57 18.57
C LYS A 272 9.53 11.83 18.98
N SER A 273 9.89 11.86 20.28
CA SER A 273 11.08 11.19 20.78
C SER A 273 10.95 9.67 20.82
N ALA A 274 9.71 9.15 20.82
CA ALA A 274 9.42 7.73 20.73
C ALA A 274 9.54 7.17 19.32
N LEU A 275 9.55 8.01 18.27
CA LEU A 275 9.53 7.57 16.89
C LEU A 275 10.85 6.92 16.47
N ARG A 276 10.79 5.73 15.90
CA ARG A 276 11.93 4.98 15.34
C ARG A 276 12.08 5.30 13.85
N THR A 277 12.64 6.47 13.56
CA THR A 277 12.75 7.01 12.20
C THR A 277 13.94 6.38 11.45
N PRO A 278 13.72 5.69 10.32
CA PRO A 278 14.80 5.14 9.48
C PRO A 278 15.73 6.22 8.91
N PRO A 279 17.02 5.88 8.64
CA PRO A 279 18.04 6.85 8.19
C PRO A 279 17.67 7.60 6.91
N ILE A 280 16.91 6.98 6.00
CA ILE A 280 16.51 7.61 4.73
C ILE A 280 15.77 8.94 4.94
N PHE A 281 14.96 9.07 6.00
CA PHE A 281 14.23 10.31 6.28
C PHE A 281 15.16 11.43 6.75
N SER A 282 16.17 11.12 7.59
CA SER A 282 17.19 12.08 7.99
C SER A 282 18.03 12.53 6.80
N MET A 283 18.35 11.60 5.90
CA MET A 283 19.06 11.90 4.66
C MET A 283 18.24 12.81 3.74
N LEU A 284 16.96 12.50 3.52
CA LEU A 284 16.04 13.35 2.75
C LEU A 284 15.95 14.76 3.34
N GLN A 285 15.76 14.86 4.65
CA GLN A 285 15.66 16.15 5.33
C GLN A 285 16.93 16.98 5.15
N ARG A 286 18.09 16.38 5.37
CA ARG A 286 19.40 17.05 5.27
C ARG A 286 19.71 17.48 3.84
N MET A 287 19.60 16.57 2.87
CA MET A 287 19.94 16.84 1.47
C MET A 287 18.95 17.79 0.80
N GLY A 288 17.66 17.66 1.12
CA GLY A 288 16.61 18.52 0.58
C GLY A 288 16.42 19.82 1.35
N SER A 289 17.13 20.03 2.48
CA SER A 289 16.88 21.14 3.41
C SER A 289 15.41 21.29 3.77
N ILE A 290 14.70 20.15 3.96
CA ILE A 290 13.26 20.09 4.17
C ILE A 290 12.95 20.50 5.62
N PRO A 291 12.03 21.45 5.85
CA PRO A 291 11.57 21.80 7.20
C PRO A 291 11.02 20.58 7.94
N LYS A 292 11.24 20.50 9.27
CA LYS A 292 10.74 19.37 10.07
C LYS A 292 9.24 19.16 9.94
N HIS A 293 8.46 20.23 9.93
CA HIS A 293 7.01 20.16 9.73
C HIS A 293 6.66 19.46 8.41
N ASP A 294 7.32 19.85 7.32
CA ASP A 294 7.06 19.32 5.98
C ASP A 294 7.44 17.85 5.86
N MET A 295 8.48 17.39 6.62
CA MET A 295 8.80 15.97 6.70
C MET A 295 7.62 15.15 7.24
N PHE A 296 6.97 15.62 8.34
CA PHE A 296 5.80 14.96 8.93
C PHE A 296 4.52 15.18 8.15
N ASN A 297 4.47 16.18 7.26
CA ASN A 297 3.35 16.43 6.37
C ASN A 297 3.46 15.71 5.02
N THR A 298 4.63 15.16 4.70
CA THR A 298 4.86 14.47 3.42
C THR A 298 5.10 12.98 3.59
N TYR A 299 5.80 12.58 4.65
CA TYR A 299 6.33 11.24 4.83
C TYR A 299 5.79 10.54 6.08
N ASN A 300 5.86 9.21 6.08
CA ASN A 300 5.47 8.36 7.20
C ASN A 300 6.46 8.36 8.38
N MET A 301 7.65 8.92 8.24
CA MET A 301 8.70 9.04 9.26
C MET A 301 9.02 7.73 10.01
N GLY A 302 8.82 6.58 9.37
CA GLY A 302 9.04 5.26 9.97
C GLY A 302 7.79 4.61 10.55
N VAL A 303 6.64 5.27 10.48
CA VAL A 303 5.33 4.78 10.95
C VAL A 303 4.39 4.66 9.76
N GLY A 304 4.23 3.45 9.21
CA GLY A 304 3.40 3.26 8.04
C GLY A 304 1.90 3.19 8.37
N MET A 305 1.57 2.82 9.60
CA MET A 305 0.18 2.78 10.09
C MET A 305 0.15 3.11 11.58
N THR A 306 -0.90 3.76 12.04
CA THR A 306 -1.21 3.90 13.46
C THR A 306 -2.47 3.13 13.81
N MET A 307 -2.50 2.57 15.02
CA MET A 307 -3.67 1.93 15.59
C MET A 307 -3.97 2.57 16.95
N ILE A 308 -5.22 2.91 17.21
CA ILE A 308 -5.70 3.44 18.47
C ILE A 308 -6.55 2.38 19.15
N VAL A 309 -6.17 2.00 20.35
CA VAL A 309 -6.79 0.92 21.10
C VAL A 309 -7.15 1.36 22.51
N ALA A 310 -8.15 0.71 23.10
CA ALA A 310 -8.45 0.89 24.52
C ALA A 310 -7.20 0.64 25.36
N LYS A 311 -6.98 1.45 26.39
CA LYS A 311 -5.78 1.41 27.24
C LYS A 311 -5.47 0.01 27.78
N ASP A 312 -6.48 -0.69 28.23
CA ASP A 312 -6.34 -2.01 28.87
C ASP A 312 -6.03 -3.14 27.85
N ASP A 313 -6.19 -2.87 26.56
CA ASP A 313 -5.95 -3.82 25.48
C ASP A 313 -4.64 -3.54 24.70
N ALA A 314 -3.90 -2.48 25.06
CA ALA A 314 -2.66 -2.10 24.36
C ALA A 314 -1.63 -3.24 24.30
N ASP A 315 -1.39 -3.92 25.41
CA ASP A 315 -0.43 -5.03 25.49
C ASP A 315 -0.89 -6.24 24.64
N LYS A 316 -2.20 -6.54 24.60
CA LYS A 316 -2.77 -7.61 23.76
C LYS A 316 -2.60 -7.28 22.28
N ALA A 317 -2.90 -6.04 21.88
CA ALA A 317 -2.71 -5.57 20.52
C ALA A 317 -1.25 -5.67 20.08
N LEU A 318 -0.31 -5.19 20.90
CA LEU A 318 1.13 -5.27 20.63
C LEU A 318 1.61 -6.72 20.51
N ALA A 319 1.13 -7.62 21.37
CA ALA A 319 1.47 -9.04 21.30
C ALA A 319 0.97 -9.67 19.99
N ALA A 320 -0.29 -9.45 19.64
CA ALA A 320 -0.87 -9.98 18.40
C ALA A 320 -0.18 -9.44 17.14
N LEU A 321 0.15 -8.14 17.09
CA LEU A 321 0.92 -7.54 16.00
C LEU A 321 2.29 -8.22 15.86
N LYS A 322 3.01 -8.40 16.97
CA LYS A 322 4.33 -9.04 16.99
C LYS A 322 4.30 -10.50 16.57
N GLU A 323 3.33 -11.28 17.06
CA GLU A 323 3.14 -12.70 16.70
C GLU A 323 2.87 -12.88 15.21
N ASN A 324 2.26 -11.85 14.57
CA ASN A 324 2.04 -11.80 13.13
C ASN A 324 3.14 -11.06 12.34
N GLY A 325 4.34 -10.93 12.93
CA GLY A 325 5.53 -10.42 12.26
C GLY A 325 5.57 -8.90 12.09
N GLN A 326 4.68 -8.16 12.77
CA GLN A 326 4.65 -6.70 12.73
C GLN A 326 5.34 -6.11 13.96
N ASP A 327 6.45 -5.41 13.74
CA ASP A 327 7.07 -4.59 14.79
C ASP A 327 6.19 -3.36 15.04
N ALA A 328 5.77 -3.19 16.30
CA ALA A 328 4.89 -2.13 16.73
C ALA A 328 5.26 -1.65 18.14
N TYR A 329 4.95 -0.40 18.45
CA TYR A 329 5.29 0.22 19.72
C TYR A 329 4.39 1.42 20.01
N VAL A 330 4.25 1.78 21.28
CA VAL A 330 3.46 2.94 21.71
C VAL A 330 4.19 4.23 21.34
N ILE A 331 3.46 5.19 20.76
CA ILE A 331 3.97 6.51 20.41
C ILE A 331 3.22 7.66 21.03
N GLY A 332 2.13 7.39 21.77
CA GLY A 332 1.34 8.43 22.39
C GLY A 332 0.02 7.94 22.94
N GLU A 333 -0.82 8.88 23.25
CA GLU A 333 -2.16 8.65 23.80
C GLU A 333 -3.17 9.62 23.21
N VAL A 334 -4.44 9.27 23.29
CA VAL A 334 -5.55 10.16 23.00
C VAL A 334 -5.83 11.04 24.20
N VAL A 335 -5.97 12.34 23.98
CA VAL A 335 -6.32 13.33 24.99
C VAL A 335 -7.50 14.18 24.52
N SER A 336 -8.12 14.94 25.40
CA SER A 336 -9.08 15.97 25.00
C SER A 336 -8.34 17.12 24.30
N GLY A 337 -8.87 17.62 23.18
CA GLY A 337 -8.26 18.69 22.41
C GLY A 337 -9.11 19.13 21.23
N GLU A 338 -8.87 20.34 20.73
CA GLU A 338 -9.52 20.85 19.51
C GLU A 338 -8.79 20.41 18.24
N GLU A 339 -7.45 20.32 18.31
CA GLU A 339 -6.63 19.77 17.23
C GLU A 339 -6.69 18.24 17.27
N LYS A 340 -6.89 17.59 16.12
CA LYS A 340 -7.01 16.13 16.04
C LYS A 340 -5.66 15.38 16.18
N VAL A 341 -4.53 16.06 15.95
CA VAL A 341 -3.18 15.49 16.14
C VAL A 341 -2.23 16.57 16.65
N ALA A 342 -1.43 16.21 17.66
CA ALA A 342 -0.36 17.05 18.19
C ALA A 342 0.94 16.25 18.26
N LEU A 343 2.02 16.77 17.68
CA LEU A 343 3.36 16.21 17.74
C LEU A 343 4.20 16.97 18.77
N CYS A 344 4.48 16.34 19.90
CA CYS A 344 5.20 16.95 21.05
C CYS A 344 6.70 16.64 21.03
#